data_080c7abd015134a2b4ab3f9a4b807587
#
_entry.id   080c7abd015134a2b4ab3f9a4b807587
#
_cell.length_a   1.000
_cell.length_b   1.000
_cell.length_c   1.000
_cell.angle_alpha   90.00
_cell.angle_beta   90.00
_cell.angle_gamma   90.00
#
_symmetry.space_group_name_H-M   'P 1'
#
loop_
_entity.id
_entity.type
_entity.pdbx_description
1 polymer ?
#
loop_
_entity_poly.entity_id
_entity_poly.type
_entity_poly.pdbx_seq_one_letter_code
_entity_poly.pdbx_strand_id
1 'polypeptide(L)'
;MGGGFDQTWVSLASGCLLMICAGNIYAYAIWSESMSANWPKGDKVHAQATVNNLYTAALVGTYLPIGGFFFHRYGTMKTLFMSSFFNCFGYVTLLLQFYNGGQPHGPNVLSYVAFFCIGTSTGMADAGVLGCNLQNHPSKSRGRAMAVLKGYFGLSAGIFSLFYSSGLEPKSFLLLIGPGSSVLICVCAFFCRIAPVEILGLYKDVAGAEWRLGYALCLELIVAFALFVRSVAFSNKSHVASIVTGGVVLSLIVATFLMSYALRMWRWCFHIDVGEITGLVQDEGALVDLDDEETVDTTELLDRNRAASAISVEPLPPDHGSMKLGEALASANFWIFFSMVLVMMGSGLLIVSNAARMMKAKGGDEGDVVAFVSMISVSNCVGRIFVGFTADNSYVHSLNIYRPALLMNAMIIMGIAHLILAVGSIEGTLLGGFLGGAAYGAAW
;
A
#
# COMPACT_ATOMS: atom_id res chain seq x y z
N MET A 1 -28.40 -2.44 20.81
CA MET A 1 -28.47 -3.46 19.74
C MET A 1 -27.12 -3.57 19.07
N GLY A 2 -26.58 -4.80 18.98
CA GLY A 2 -25.57 -5.25 18.07
C GLY A 2 -24.18 -4.60 18.13
N GLY A 3 -23.25 -5.18 18.92
CA GLY A 3 -21.81 -5.00 18.72
C GLY A 3 -21.37 -5.66 17.40
N GLY A 4 -21.81 -5.13 16.27
CA GLY A 4 -21.41 -5.57 14.94
C GLY A 4 -20.09 -4.93 14.54
N PHE A 5 -19.30 -5.64 13.75
CA PHE A 5 -18.15 -5.09 13.06
C PHE A 5 -18.58 -3.91 12.17
N ASP A 6 -17.85 -2.83 12.25
CA ASP A 6 -18.06 -1.69 11.38
C ASP A 6 -17.50 -1.98 9.99
N GLN A 7 -18.37 -2.09 9.00
CA GLN A 7 -18.02 -2.50 7.63
C GLN A 7 -16.92 -1.62 6.99
N THR A 8 -16.91 -0.32 7.28
CA THR A 8 -15.90 0.60 6.77
C THR A 8 -14.50 0.21 7.25
N TRP A 9 -14.38 -0.10 8.54
CA TRP A 9 -13.10 -0.44 9.16
C TRP A 9 -12.65 -1.87 8.89
N VAL A 10 -13.61 -2.80 8.76
CA VAL A 10 -13.34 -4.17 8.27
C VAL A 10 -12.80 -4.11 6.84
N SER A 11 -13.38 -3.26 5.99
CA SER A 11 -12.89 -3.04 4.62
C SER A 11 -11.48 -2.49 4.61
N LEU A 12 -11.15 -1.52 5.48
CA LEU A 12 -9.80 -0.96 5.58
C LEU A 12 -8.80 -2.00 6.08
N ALA A 13 -9.11 -2.75 7.15
CA ALA A 13 -8.24 -3.79 7.69
C ALA A 13 -7.97 -4.90 6.66
N SER A 14 -9.02 -5.36 5.98
CA SER A 14 -8.87 -6.32 4.87
C SER A 14 -8.05 -5.73 3.73
N GLY A 15 -8.22 -4.44 3.45
CA GLY A 15 -7.44 -3.69 2.49
C GLY A 15 -5.95 -3.69 2.82
N CYS A 16 -5.56 -3.57 4.08
CA CYS A 16 -4.15 -3.66 4.51
C CYS A 16 -3.52 -5.02 4.15
N LEU A 17 -4.23 -6.13 4.42
CA LEU A 17 -3.76 -7.46 4.02
C LEU A 17 -3.68 -7.62 2.51
N LEU A 18 -4.68 -7.12 1.79
CA LEU A 18 -4.70 -7.13 0.33
C LEU A 18 -3.51 -6.35 -0.25
N MET A 19 -3.15 -5.21 0.35
CA MET A 19 -2.01 -4.41 -0.07
C MET A 19 -0.67 -5.11 0.16
N ILE A 20 -0.52 -5.87 1.25
CA ILE A 20 0.67 -6.72 1.46
C ILE A 20 0.76 -7.76 0.32
N CYS A 21 -0.35 -8.43 0.00
CA CYS A 21 -0.37 -9.42 -1.08
C CYS A 21 -0.11 -8.78 -2.45
N ALA A 22 -0.67 -7.61 -2.73
CA ALA A 22 -0.48 -6.88 -3.98
C ALA A 22 0.97 -6.42 -4.18
N GLY A 23 1.68 -6.12 -3.09
CA GLY A 23 3.08 -5.70 -3.13
C GLY A 23 4.10 -6.83 -3.29
N ASN A 24 3.66 -8.09 -3.47
CA ASN A 24 4.55 -9.26 -3.59
C ASN A 24 5.55 -9.14 -4.74
N ILE A 25 5.21 -8.38 -5.78
CA ILE A 25 6.09 -8.08 -6.92
C ILE A 25 7.39 -7.37 -6.49
N TYR A 26 7.38 -6.62 -5.38
CA TYR A 26 8.56 -5.96 -4.85
C TYR A 26 9.55 -6.94 -4.19
N ALA A 27 9.11 -8.16 -3.84
CA ALA A 27 9.98 -9.23 -3.39
C ALA A 27 10.76 -9.91 -4.54
N TYR A 28 10.55 -9.48 -5.79
CA TYR A 28 11.19 -10.06 -6.98
C TYR A 28 12.71 -10.19 -6.86
N ALA A 29 13.38 -9.17 -6.36
CA ALA A 29 14.83 -9.17 -6.22
C ALA A 29 15.36 -10.32 -5.34
N ILE A 30 14.56 -10.83 -4.40
CA ILE A 30 14.96 -11.88 -3.44
C ILE A 30 15.08 -13.24 -4.13
N TRP A 31 14.15 -13.57 -5.04
CA TRP A 31 14.05 -14.89 -5.65
C TRP A 31 14.46 -14.94 -7.13
N SER A 32 14.60 -13.81 -7.78
CA SER A 32 14.94 -13.71 -9.22
C SER A 32 16.29 -14.33 -9.56
N GLU A 33 17.24 -14.28 -8.63
CA GLU A 33 18.54 -14.90 -8.82
C GLU A 33 18.49 -16.44 -8.77
N SER A 34 17.71 -17.01 -7.83
CA SER A 34 17.52 -18.47 -7.77
C SER A 34 16.82 -18.99 -9.02
N MET A 35 15.94 -18.20 -9.62
CA MET A 35 15.32 -18.51 -10.90
C MET A 35 16.34 -18.53 -12.04
N SER A 36 17.20 -17.50 -12.11
CA SER A 36 18.20 -17.37 -13.18
C SER A 36 19.39 -18.35 -13.03
N ALA A 37 19.69 -18.78 -11.82
CA ALA A 37 20.75 -19.76 -11.55
C ALA A 37 20.53 -21.11 -12.23
N ASN A 38 19.28 -21.46 -12.49
CA ASN A 38 18.88 -22.70 -13.15
C ASN A 38 18.86 -22.62 -14.70
N TRP A 39 19.19 -21.47 -15.27
CA TRP A 39 19.20 -21.31 -16.73
C TRP A 39 20.47 -21.89 -17.35
N PRO A 40 20.44 -22.33 -18.63
CA PRO A 40 21.63 -22.77 -19.31
C PRO A 40 22.75 -21.75 -19.18
N LYS A 41 23.96 -22.21 -18.84
CA LYS A 41 25.12 -21.31 -18.64
C LYS A 41 25.55 -20.70 -19.99
N GLY A 42 24.74 -19.80 -20.50
CA GLY A 42 25.07 -18.88 -21.57
C GLY A 42 25.61 -17.58 -20.97
N ASP A 43 25.81 -16.59 -21.82
CA ASP A 43 26.28 -15.25 -21.45
C ASP A 43 25.48 -14.68 -20.25
N LYS A 44 26.18 -14.46 -19.13
CA LYS A 44 25.60 -13.90 -17.88
C LYS A 44 24.91 -12.56 -18.11
N VAL A 45 25.39 -11.79 -19.09
CA VAL A 45 24.79 -10.49 -19.45
C VAL A 45 23.42 -10.67 -20.07
N HIS A 46 23.25 -11.68 -20.96
CA HIS A 46 21.97 -11.99 -21.58
C HIS A 46 20.96 -12.54 -20.57
N ALA A 47 21.38 -13.42 -19.66
CA ALA A 47 20.52 -13.92 -18.59
C ALA A 47 19.98 -12.77 -17.74
N GLN A 48 20.82 -11.80 -17.50
CA GLN A 48 20.52 -10.64 -16.70
C GLN A 48 19.54 -9.64 -17.39
N ALA A 49 19.78 -9.34 -18.66
CA ALA A 49 18.85 -8.52 -19.44
C ALA A 49 17.46 -9.17 -19.48
N THR A 50 17.43 -10.49 -19.58
CA THR A 50 16.18 -11.27 -19.61
C THR A 50 15.42 -11.22 -18.29
N VAL A 51 16.12 -11.31 -17.13
CA VAL A 51 15.49 -11.11 -15.80
C VAL A 51 14.84 -9.73 -15.71
N ASN A 52 15.52 -8.68 -16.19
CA ASN A 52 14.96 -7.33 -16.21
C ASN A 52 13.74 -7.21 -17.14
N ASN A 53 13.81 -7.84 -18.31
CA ASN A 53 12.71 -7.80 -19.28
C ASN A 53 11.45 -8.52 -18.73
N LEU A 54 11.62 -9.62 -18.00
CA LEU A 54 10.52 -10.28 -17.30
C LEU A 54 9.87 -9.36 -16.27
N TYR A 55 10.68 -8.70 -15.44
CA TYR A 55 10.16 -7.72 -14.47
C TYR A 55 9.46 -6.55 -15.18
N THR A 56 10.00 -6.07 -16.32
CA THR A 56 9.36 -5.04 -17.12
C THR A 56 7.98 -5.47 -17.62
N ALA A 57 7.82 -6.73 -18.04
CA ALA A 57 6.51 -7.26 -18.42
C ALA A 57 5.50 -7.20 -17.27
N ALA A 58 5.94 -7.48 -16.04
CA ALA A 58 5.09 -7.33 -14.87
C ALA A 58 4.74 -5.85 -14.60
N LEU A 59 5.70 -4.92 -14.74
CA LEU A 59 5.42 -3.49 -14.60
C LEU A 59 4.41 -2.99 -15.64
N VAL A 60 4.52 -3.42 -16.89
CA VAL A 60 3.53 -3.11 -17.92
C VAL A 60 2.14 -3.57 -17.47
N GLY A 61 2.01 -4.80 -16.98
CA GLY A 61 0.74 -5.31 -16.44
C GLY A 61 0.20 -4.48 -15.27
N THR A 62 1.09 -4.03 -14.38
CA THR A 62 0.71 -3.24 -13.19
C THR A 62 0.17 -1.86 -13.55
N TYR A 63 0.80 -1.17 -14.49
CA TYR A 63 0.50 0.24 -14.80
C TYR A 63 -0.50 0.42 -15.95
N LEU A 64 -0.84 -0.63 -16.67
CA LEU A 64 -1.96 -0.55 -17.61
C LEU A 64 -3.27 -0.30 -16.84
N PRO A 65 -4.20 0.51 -17.37
CA PRO A 65 -5.43 0.90 -16.69
C PRO A 65 -6.47 -0.24 -16.59
N ILE A 66 -6.02 -1.50 -16.67
CA ILE A 66 -6.86 -2.70 -16.62
C ILE A 66 -7.60 -2.77 -15.28
N GLY A 67 -6.89 -2.56 -14.16
CA GLY A 67 -7.47 -2.60 -12.82
C GLY A 67 -8.54 -1.55 -12.59
N GLY A 68 -8.27 -0.31 -12.99
CA GLY A 68 -9.24 0.79 -12.90
C GLY A 68 -10.48 0.57 -13.76
N PHE A 69 -10.31 0.08 -15.00
CA PHE A 69 -11.41 -0.28 -15.88
C PHE A 69 -12.31 -1.38 -15.28
N PHE A 70 -11.70 -2.47 -14.78
CA PHE A 70 -12.43 -3.55 -14.14
C PHE A 70 -13.17 -3.09 -12.88
N PHE A 71 -12.51 -2.31 -12.03
CA PHE A 71 -13.12 -1.74 -10.83
C PHE A 71 -14.35 -0.89 -11.17
N HIS A 72 -14.21 0.02 -12.14
CA HIS A 72 -15.30 0.88 -12.57
C HIS A 72 -16.49 0.09 -13.15
N ARG A 73 -16.21 -0.97 -13.91
CA ARG A 73 -17.25 -1.75 -14.62
C ARG A 73 -17.88 -2.83 -13.76
N TYR A 74 -17.12 -3.48 -12.88
CA TYR A 74 -17.55 -4.71 -12.18
C TYR A 74 -17.53 -4.59 -10.65
N GLY A 75 -17.00 -3.50 -10.11
CA GLY A 75 -16.90 -3.24 -8.68
C GLY A 75 -15.75 -3.99 -7.98
N THR A 76 -15.61 -3.73 -6.67
CA THR A 76 -14.48 -4.18 -5.86
C THR A 76 -14.30 -5.70 -5.87
N MET A 77 -15.33 -6.45 -5.50
CA MET A 77 -15.21 -7.88 -5.25
C MET A 77 -14.77 -8.66 -6.49
N LYS A 78 -15.39 -8.37 -7.65
CA LYS A 78 -15.04 -9.04 -8.91
C LYS A 78 -13.64 -8.70 -9.38
N THR A 79 -13.22 -7.45 -9.18
CA THR A 79 -11.85 -7.00 -9.49
C THR A 79 -10.83 -7.73 -8.66
N LEU A 80 -11.08 -7.92 -7.36
CA LEU A 80 -10.18 -8.66 -6.46
C LEU A 80 -10.13 -10.15 -6.78
N PHE A 81 -11.24 -10.78 -7.16
CA PHE A 81 -11.23 -12.18 -7.62
C PHE A 81 -10.41 -12.35 -8.89
N MET A 82 -10.54 -11.43 -9.85
CA MET A 82 -9.70 -11.45 -11.05
C MET A 82 -8.22 -11.22 -10.73
N SER A 83 -7.92 -10.33 -9.79
CA SER A 83 -6.56 -10.16 -9.27
C SER A 83 -6.01 -11.47 -8.70
N SER A 84 -6.77 -12.14 -7.82
CA SER A 84 -6.38 -13.44 -7.27
C SER A 84 -6.11 -14.49 -8.37
N PHE A 85 -6.98 -14.56 -9.36
CA PHE A 85 -6.81 -15.47 -10.51
C PHE A 85 -5.50 -15.19 -11.26
N PHE A 86 -5.24 -13.94 -11.63
CA PHE A 86 -4.01 -13.58 -12.35
C PHE A 86 -2.76 -13.80 -11.50
N ASN A 87 -2.80 -13.55 -10.19
CA ASN A 87 -1.69 -13.84 -9.29
C ASN A 87 -1.39 -15.34 -9.25
N CYS A 88 -2.41 -16.16 -9.00
CA CYS A 88 -2.28 -17.62 -8.96
C CYS A 88 -1.76 -18.17 -10.29
N PHE A 89 -2.38 -17.78 -11.40
CA PHE A 89 -1.99 -18.23 -12.74
C PHE A 89 -0.53 -17.89 -13.05
N GLY A 90 -0.12 -16.63 -12.79
CA GLY A 90 1.25 -16.18 -13.08
C GLY A 90 2.29 -16.98 -12.28
N TYR A 91 2.15 -17.07 -10.96
CA TYR A 91 3.12 -17.77 -10.11
C TYR A 91 3.10 -19.28 -10.31
N VAL A 92 1.93 -19.90 -10.50
CA VAL A 92 1.86 -21.35 -10.81
C VAL A 92 2.55 -21.65 -12.14
N THR A 93 2.34 -20.80 -13.14
CA THR A 93 3.04 -20.94 -14.44
C THR A 93 4.56 -20.89 -14.27
N LEU A 94 5.08 -19.95 -13.46
CA LEU A 94 6.52 -19.87 -13.18
C LEU A 94 7.02 -21.10 -12.40
N LEU A 95 6.26 -21.57 -11.42
CA LEU A 95 6.59 -22.78 -10.66
C LEU A 95 6.70 -24.01 -11.58
N LEU A 96 5.74 -24.18 -12.48
CA LEU A 96 5.74 -25.29 -13.44
C LEU A 96 6.91 -25.22 -14.42
N GLN A 97 7.29 -24.02 -14.86
CA GLN A 97 8.38 -23.83 -15.81
C GLN A 97 9.77 -23.99 -15.20
N PHE A 98 10.00 -23.46 -14.00
CA PHE A 98 11.35 -23.33 -13.45
C PHE A 98 11.69 -24.35 -12.36
N TYR A 99 10.68 -24.95 -11.71
CA TYR A 99 10.91 -25.81 -10.54
C TYR A 99 10.32 -27.23 -10.62
N ASN A 100 9.58 -27.59 -11.67
CA ASN A 100 8.93 -28.90 -11.78
C ASN A 100 9.68 -29.83 -12.75
N GLY A 101 10.91 -30.25 -12.40
CA GLY A 101 11.56 -31.46 -13.00
C GLY A 101 11.96 -31.40 -14.47
N GLY A 102 11.69 -30.31 -15.17
CA GLY A 102 12.16 -30.11 -16.54
C GLY A 102 13.56 -29.51 -16.56
N GLN A 103 14.36 -29.80 -17.55
CA GLN A 103 15.57 -29.04 -17.85
C GLN A 103 15.19 -27.57 -17.89
N PRO A 104 15.87 -26.67 -17.15
CA PRO A 104 15.53 -25.28 -17.14
C PRO A 104 15.80 -24.69 -18.52
N HIS A 105 14.78 -24.68 -19.35
CA HIS A 105 14.80 -23.90 -20.56
C HIS A 105 14.74 -22.43 -20.12
N GLY A 106 15.54 -21.58 -20.76
CA GLY A 106 15.50 -20.15 -20.53
C GLY A 106 14.06 -19.61 -20.70
N PRO A 107 13.77 -18.36 -20.27
CA PRO A 107 12.43 -17.81 -20.33
C PRO A 107 11.89 -17.82 -21.75
N ASN A 108 10.67 -18.26 -21.88
CA ASN A 108 9.90 -18.30 -23.12
C ASN A 108 8.75 -17.26 -23.07
N VAL A 109 7.98 -17.16 -24.14
CA VAL A 109 6.82 -16.26 -24.22
C VAL A 109 5.86 -16.45 -23.04
N LEU A 110 5.65 -17.68 -22.58
CA LEU A 110 4.77 -17.99 -21.47
C LEU A 110 5.28 -17.40 -20.14
N SER A 111 6.61 -17.28 -19.96
CA SER A 111 7.20 -16.60 -18.80
C SER A 111 6.84 -15.10 -18.80
N TYR A 112 6.91 -14.44 -19.94
CA TYR A 112 6.51 -13.04 -20.07
C TYR A 112 5.02 -12.84 -19.80
N VAL A 113 4.17 -13.74 -20.31
CA VAL A 113 2.72 -13.73 -20.00
C VAL A 113 2.47 -13.94 -18.51
N ALA A 114 3.20 -14.86 -17.87
CA ALA A 114 3.08 -15.08 -16.42
C ALA A 114 3.44 -13.83 -15.62
N PHE A 115 4.55 -13.17 -15.95
CA PHE A 115 4.95 -11.92 -15.29
C PHE A 115 3.96 -10.79 -15.57
N PHE A 116 3.45 -10.66 -16.78
CA PHE A 116 2.40 -9.71 -17.10
C PHE A 116 1.12 -9.94 -16.27
N CYS A 117 0.73 -11.20 -16.09
CA CYS A 117 -0.41 -11.56 -15.24
C CYS A 117 -0.18 -11.21 -13.77
N ILE A 118 1.03 -11.47 -13.23
CA ILE A 118 1.40 -11.07 -11.86
C ILE A 118 1.27 -9.55 -11.69
N GLY A 119 1.81 -8.78 -12.64
CA GLY A 119 1.70 -7.33 -12.61
C GLY A 119 0.26 -6.84 -12.74
N THR A 120 -0.53 -7.42 -13.65
CA THR A 120 -1.96 -7.10 -13.79
C THR A 120 -2.72 -7.37 -12.50
N SER A 121 -2.40 -8.47 -11.80
CA SER A 121 -2.96 -8.76 -10.47
C SER A 121 -2.68 -7.64 -9.48
N THR A 122 -1.42 -7.17 -9.40
CA THR A 122 -1.03 -6.05 -8.54
C THR A 122 -1.85 -4.80 -8.85
N GLY A 123 -1.96 -4.41 -10.12
CA GLY A 123 -2.73 -3.24 -10.53
C GLY A 123 -4.24 -3.36 -10.25
N MET A 124 -4.80 -4.57 -10.41
CA MET A 124 -6.21 -4.83 -10.08
C MET A 124 -6.48 -4.80 -8.57
N ALA A 125 -5.59 -5.40 -7.77
CA ALA A 125 -5.71 -5.35 -6.31
C ALA A 125 -5.63 -3.90 -5.81
N ASP A 126 -4.66 -3.14 -6.30
CA ASP A 126 -4.48 -1.73 -5.97
C ASP A 126 -5.73 -0.90 -6.30
N ALA A 127 -6.24 -1.00 -7.52
CA ALA A 127 -7.44 -0.30 -7.95
C ALA A 127 -8.68 -0.70 -7.15
N GLY A 128 -8.86 -2.00 -6.87
CA GLY A 128 -9.99 -2.51 -6.10
C GLY A 128 -9.98 -2.05 -4.64
N VAL A 129 -8.84 -2.15 -3.98
CA VAL A 129 -8.68 -1.79 -2.57
C VAL A 129 -8.78 -0.28 -2.37
N LEU A 130 -8.04 0.51 -3.16
CA LEU A 130 -8.07 1.97 -3.05
C LEU A 130 -9.43 2.52 -3.45
N GLY A 131 -9.97 2.08 -4.60
CA GLY A 131 -11.27 2.54 -5.07
C GLY A 131 -12.40 2.31 -4.06
N CYS A 132 -12.38 1.17 -3.36
CA CYS A 132 -13.32 0.85 -2.31
C CYS A 132 -13.12 1.74 -1.06
N ASN A 133 -11.91 1.75 -0.52
CA ASN A 133 -11.67 2.39 0.78
C ASN A 133 -11.69 3.92 0.68
N LEU A 134 -11.29 4.51 -0.44
CA LEU A 134 -11.41 5.96 -0.64
C LEU A 134 -12.88 6.43 -0.73
N GLN A 135 -13.79 5.56 -1.17
CA GLN A 135 -15.23 5.85 -1.13
C GLN A 135 -15.81 5.68 0.28
N ASN A 136 -15.23 4.80 1.09
CA ASN A 136 -15.66 4.57 2.47
C ASN A 136 -15.21 5.66 3.46
N HIS A 137 -14.28 6.55 3.05
CA HIS A 137 -13.74 7.57 3.95
C HIS A 137 -14.07 8.98 3.46
N PRO A 138 -14.45 9.91 4.37
CA PRO A 138 -14.67 11.31 4.03
C PRO A 138 -13.39 11.97 3.54
N SER A 139 -13.51 13.08 2.79
CA SER A 139 -12.37 13.77 2.16
C SER A 139 -11.25 14.14 3.13
N LYS A 140 -11.59 14.53 4.36
CA LYS A 140 -10.64 14.90 5.43
C LYS A 140 -9.78 13.73 5.94
N SER A 141 -10.23 12.47 5.79
CA SER A 141 -9.50 11.28 6.26
C SER A 141 -8.99 10.38 5.14
N ARG A 142 -9.30 10.69 3.87
CA ARG A 142 -8.87 9.89 2.71
C ARG A 142 -7.36 9.77 2.58
N GLY A 143 -6.64 10.87 2.79
CA GLY A 143 -5.17 10.87 2.73
C GLY A 143 -4.56 9.92 3.75
N ARG A 144 -5.06 9.94 4.99
CA ARG A 144 -4.60 9.02 6.05
C ARG A 144 -4.96 7.58 5.79
N ALA A 145 -6.19 7.29 5.33
CA ALA A 145 -6.59 5.94 4.95
C ALA A 145 -5.74 5.41 3.78
N MET A 146 -5.43 6.28 2.81
CA MET A 146 -4.52 5.96 1.71
C MET A 146 -3.09 5.70 2.21
N ALA A 147 -2.59 6.50 3.16
CA ALA A 147 -1.27 6.33 3.76
C ALA A 147 -1.14 4.94 4.41
N VAL A 148 -2.13 4.52 5.22
CA VAL A 148 -2.18 3.18 5.82
C VAL A 148 -2.15 2.09 4.74
N LEU A 149 -3.02 2.14 3.75
CA LEU A 149 -3.09 1.12 2.71
C LEU A 149 -1.78 1.04 1.90
N LYS A 150 -1.29 2.19 1.47
CA LYS A 150 -0.07 2.26 0.65
C LYS A 150 1.20 1.98 1.45
N GLY A 151 1.20 2.24 2.74
CA GLY A 151 2.30 1.89 3.62
C GLY A 151 2.45 0.37 3.75
N TYR A 152 1.37 -0.38 3.99
CA TYR A 152 1.41 -1.84 3.96
C TYR A 152 1.83 -2.41 2.60
N PHE A 153 1.44 -1.77 1.49
CA PHE A 153 1.95 -2.10 0.17
C PHE A 153 3.48 -1.90 0.09
N GLY A 154 3.99 -0.81 0.66
CA GLY A 154 5.43 -0.52 0.76
C GLY A 154 6.19 -1.54 1.62
N LEU A 155 5.60 -2.02 2.73
CA LEU A 155 6.20 -3.00 3.63
C LEU A 155 6.21 -4.42 3.09
N SER A 156 5.46 -4.73 2.04
CA SER A 156 5.23 -6.09 1.57
C SER A 156 6.53 -6.86 1.28
N ALA A 157 7.50 -6.27 0.58
CA ALA A 157 8.76 -6.94 0.28
C ALA A 157 9.59 -7.21 1.55
N GLY A 158 9.57 -6.30 2.53
CA GLY A 158 10.18 -6.51 3.84
C GLY A 158 9.53 -7.65 4.62
N ILE A 159 8.19 -7.73 4.59
CA ILE A 159 7.44 -8.83 5.22
C ILE A 159 7.75 -10.16 4.53
N PHE A 160 7.71 -10.21 3.21
CA PHE A 160 8.05 -11.42 2.47
C PHE A 160 9.52 -11.83 2.63
N SER A 161 10.43 -10.87 2.79
CA SER A 161 11.84 -11.16 3.06
C SER A 161 12.06 -11.91 4.37
N LEU A 162 11.24 -11.67 5.41
CA LEU A 162 11.27 -12.42 6.66
C LEU A 162 10.94 -13.91 6.43
N PHE A 163 9.92 -14.19 5.63
CA PHE A 163 9.56 -15.57 5.31
C PHE A 163 10.67 -16.27 4.51
N TYR A 164 11.29 -15.57 3.56
CA TYR A 164 12.42 -16.13 2.82
C TYR A 164 13.61 -16.40 3.74
N SER A 165 13.97 -15.45 4.61
CA SER A 165 15.10 -15.59 5.53
C SER A 165 14.83 -16.56 6.71
N SER A 166 13.58 -17.01 6.91
CA SER A 166 13.26 -18.08 7.85
C SER A 166 13.67 -19.48 7.38
N GLY A 167 14.25 -19.60 6.20
CA GLY A 167 14.75 -20.86 5.63
C GLY A 167 13.81 -21.51 4.62
N LEU A 168 12.85 -20.76 4.08
CA LEU A 168 12.00 -21.28 2.99
C LEU A 168 12.82 -21.46 1.70
N GLU A 169 12.72 -22.65 1.11
CA GLU A 169 13.26 -22.90 -0.22
C GLU A 169 12.55 -21.99 -1.26
N PRO A 170 13.25 -21.59 -2.35
CA PRO A 170 12.67 -20.74 -3.39
C PRO A 170 11.34 -21.23 -3.95
N LYS A 171 11.17 -22.54 -4.11
CA LYS A 171 9.91 -23.16 -4.55
C LYS A 171 8.78 -22.93 -3.54
N SER A 172 9.02 -23.19 -2.28
CA SER A 172 8.05 -22.98 -1.19
C SER A 172 7.72 -21.50 -1.00
N PHE A 173 8.71 -20.63 -1.19
CA PHE A 173 8.51 -19.18 -1.17
C PHE A 173 7.58 -18.71 -2.30
N LEU A 174 7.77 -19.20 -3.54
CA LEU A 174 6.88 -18.89 -4.66
C LEU A 174 5.46 -19.42 -4.45
N LEU A 175 5.30 -20.59 -3.80
CA LEU A 175 3.98 -21.09 -3.40
C LEU A 175 3.30 -20.16 -2.37
N LEU A 176 4.06 -19.57 -1.47
CA LEU A 176 3.54 -18.62 -0.48
C LEU A 176 3.08 -17.32 -1.15
N ILE A 177 3.94 -16.69 -1.96
CA ILE A 177 3.64 -15.38 -2.56
C ILE A 177 2.67 -15.46 -3.74
N GLY A 178 2.56 -16.59 -4.40
CA GLY A 178 1.63 -16.83 -5.50
C GLY A 178 0.30 -17.42 -4.98
N PRO A 179 0.12 -18.74 -4.98
CA PRO A 179 -1.12 -19.37 -4.54
C PRO A 179 -1.55 -18.98 -3.13
N GLY A 180 -0.63 -18.88 -2.16
CA GLY A 180 -0.93 -18.48 -0.79
C GLY A 180 -1.53 -17.07 -0.71
N SER A 181 -0.89 -16.08 -1.34
CA SER A 181 -1.44 -14.72 -1.42
C SER A 181 -2.76 -14.68 -2.18
N SER A 182 -2.93 -15.52 -3.22
CA SER A 182 -4.18 -15.58 -4.00
C SER A 182 -5.36 -16.03 -3.15
N VAL A 183 -5.17 -17.05 -2.31
CA VAL A 183 -6.19 -17.49 -1.35
C VAL A 183 -6.54 -16.35 -0.40
N LEU A 184 -5.54 -15.65 0.14
CA LEU A 184 -5.76 -14.52 1.05
C LEU A 184 -6.51 -13.38 0.35
N ILE A 185 -6.17 -13.06 -0.91
CA ILE A 185 -6.88 -12.06 -1.72
C ILE A 185 -8.36 -12.47 -1.88
N CYS A 186 -8.64 -13.73 -2.20
CA CYS A 186 -10.00 -14.24 -2.30
C CYS A 186 -10.78 -14.09 -1.00
N VAL A 187 -10.20 -14.46 0.12
CA VAL A 187 -10.86 -14.35 1.43
C VAL A 187 -11.14 -12.89 1.78
N CYS A 188 -10.14 -12.02 1.64
CA CYS A 188 -10.29 -10.60 1.96
C CYS A 188 -11.23 -9.86 1.01
N ALA A 189 -11.42 -10.33 -0.22
CA ALA A 189 -12.35 -9.75 -1.19
C ALA A 189 -13.81 -9.75 -0.69
N PHE A 190 -14.18 -10.70 0.17
CA PHE A 190 -15.53 -10.73 0.78
C PHE A 190 -15.72 -9.61 1.82
N PHE A 191 -14.66 -9.14 2.43
CA PHE A 191 -14.68 -8.13 3.48
C PHE A 191 -14.39 -6.72 2.95
N CYS A 192 -13.67 -6.60 1.84
CA CYS A 192 -13.37 -5.32 1.20
C CYS A 192 -14.57 -4.87 0.35
N ARG A 193 -15.47 -4.07 0.95
CA ARG A 193 -16.74 -3.62 0.33
C ARG A 193 -16.98 -2.15 0.58
N ILE A 194 -17.66 -1.51 -0.37
CA ILE A 194 -18.19 -0.17 -0.19
C ILE A 194 -19.34 -0.23 0.81
N ALA A 195 -19.25 0.56 1.86
CA ALA A 195 -20.30 0.65 2.88
C ALA A 195 -21.56 1.31 2.29
N PRO A 196 -22.78 0.89 2.70
CA PRO A 196 -24.01 1.55 2.30
C PRO A 196 -24.01 3.04 2.68
N VAL A 197 -24.64 3.88 1.84
CA VAL A 197 -24.67 5.35 2.01
C VAL A 197 -25.29 5.76 3.36
N GLU A 198 -26.26 4.99 3.85
CA GLU A 198 -26.89 5.18 5.17
C GLU A 198 -25.88 5.09 6.32
N ILE A 199 -24.95 4.16 6.23
CA ILE A 199 -23.87 4.02 7.22
C ILE A 199 -22.82 5.13 7.07
N LEU A 200 -22.48 5.52 5.83
CA LEU A 200 -21.57 6.62 5.57
C LEU A 200 -22.10 7.98 6.10
N GLY A 201 -23.43 8.19 6.08
CA GLY A 201 -24.06 9.39 6.60
C GLY A 201 -23.91 9.57 8.11
N LEU A 202 -24.02 8.46 8.86
CA LEU A 202 -23.86 8.42 10.32
C LEU A 202 -22.40 8.62 10.78
N TYR A 203 -21.42 8.37 9.92
CA TYR A 203 -20.00 8.41 10.25
C TYR A 203 -19.27 9.65 9.71
N LYS A 204 -20.00 10.65 9.19
CA LYS A 204 -19.41 11.88 8.66
C LYS A 204 -18.72 12.74 9.72
N ASP A 205 -19.09 12.61 11.00
CA ASP A 205 -18.53 13.37 12.12
C ASP A 205 -17.78 12.42 13.07
N VAL A 206 -16.46 12.26 12.88
CA VAL A 206 -15.86 11.13 13.57
C VAL A 206 -14.53 11.45 14.21
N ALA A 207 -14.59 11.96 15.44
CA ALA A 207 -13.50 11.86 16.40
C ALA A 207 -12.96 10.41 16.50
N GLY A 208 -13.84 9.39 16.42
CA GLY A 208 -13.47 7.98 16.37
C GLY A 208 -12.68 7.53 15.14
N ALA A 209 -12.77 8.22 13.99
CA ALA A 209 -12.01 7.88 12.79
C ALA A 209 -10.54 8.26 12.93
N GLU A 210 -10.24 9.38 13.53
CA GLU A 210 -8.86 9.84 13.73
C GLU A 210 -8.07 8.87 14.62
N TRP A 211 -8.67 8.43 15.70
CA TRP A 211 -8.05 7.45 16.61
C TRP A 211 -7.81 6.09 15.96
N ARG A 212 -8.77 5.59 15.18
CA ARG A 212 -8.62 4.30 14.49
C ARG A 212 -7.54 4.34 13.40
N LEU A 213 -7.50 5.42 12.62
CA LEU A 213 -6.43 5.63 11.64
C LEU A 213 -5.08 5.83 12.34
N GLY A 214 -5.03 6.61 13.42
CA GLY A 214 -3.84 6.77 14.24
C GLY A 214 -3.33 5.43 14.79
N TYR A 215 -4.22 4.58 15.29
CA TYR A 215 -3.89 3.23 15.74
C TYR A 215 -3.30 2.37 14.61
N ALA A 216 -3.97 2.34 13.44
CA ALA A 216 -3.48 1.57 12.30
C ALA A 216 -2.09 2.02 11.87
N LEU A 217 -1.84 3.33 11.85
CA LEU A 217 -0.54 3.91 11.54
C LEU A 217 0.52 3.60 12.59
N CYS A 218 0.17 3.65 13.88
CA CYS A 218 1.08 3.23 14.94
C CYS A 218 1.50 1.77 14.79
N LEU A 219 0.55 0.87 14.52
CA LEU A 219 0.86 -0.54 14.27
C LEU A 219 1.78 -0.70 13.05
N GLU A 220 1.50 0.01 11.98
CA GLU A 220 2.29 -0.01 10.78
C GLU A 220 3.72 0.48 11.01
N LEU A 221 3.90 1.57 11.77
CA LEU A 221 5.23 2.06 12.17
C LEU A 221 5.97 1.07 13.07
N ILE A 222 5.26 0.35 13.96
CA ILE A 222 5.86 -0.70 14.79
C ILE A 222 6.32 -1.88 13.90
N VAL A 223 5.52 -2.27 12.90
CA VAL A 223 5.92 -3.27 11.90
C VAL A 223 7.17 -2.81 11.14
N ALA A 224 7.17 -1.57 10.64
CA ALA A 224 8.31 -0.99 9.96
C ALA A 224 9.56 -0.98 10.83
N PHE A 225 9.43 -0.58 12.11
CA PHE A 225 10.52 -0.57 13.07
C PHE A 225 11.05 -1.98 13.36
N ALA A 226 10.18 -2.97 13.54
CA ALA A 226 10.57 -4.37 13.74
C ALA A 226 11.38 -4.90 12.54
N LEU A 227 10.96 -4.60 11.33
CA LEU A 227 11.68 -4.94 10.10
C LEU A 227 13.04 -4.24 10.01
N PHE A 228 13.08 -2.94 10.38
CA PHE A 228 14.32 -2.17 10.42
C PHE A 228 15.33 -2.75 11.41
N VAL A 229 14.92 -2.98 12.65
CA VAL A 229 15.77 -3.57 13.69
C VAL A 229 16.27 -4.94 13.24
N ARG A 230 15.41 -5.77 12.65
CA ARG A 230 15.81 -7.07 12.10
C ARG A 230 16.88 -6.94 11.03
N SER A 231 16.75 -5.95 10.14
CA SER A 231 17.70 -5.72 9.04
C SER A 231 19.06 -5.21 9.51
N VAL A 232 19.09 -4.38 10.55
CA VAL A 232 20.32 -3.71 11.02
C VAL A 232 21.01 -4.49 12.14
N ALA A 233 20.25 -4.97 13.14
CA ALA A 233 20.82 -5.51 14.37
C ALA A 233 21.14 -7.00 14.33
N PHE A 234 20.44 -7.75 13.47
CA PHE A 234 20.63 -9.19 13.40
C PHE A 234 21.26 -9.57 12.06
N SER A 235 22.51 -9.99 12.09
CA SER A 235 23.15 -10.63 10.94
C SER A 235 22.20 -11.69 10.36
N ASN A 236 22.01 -11.66 9.06
CA ASN A 236 21.00 -12.43 8.31
C ASN A 236 21.05 -13.96 8.46
N LYS A 237 21.97 -14.50 9.23
CA LYS A 237 22.17 -15.95 9.42
C LYS A 237 21.28 -16.55 10.53
N SER A 238 20.53 -15.74 11.28
CA SER A 238 19.68 -16.26 12.34
C SER A 238 18.24 -16.50 11.86
N HIS A 239 17.97 -17.75 11.45
CA HIS A 239 16.59 -18.19 11.11
C HIS A 239 15.62 -17.97 12.28
N VAL A 240 16.07 -18.18 13.53
CA VAL A 240 15.25 -17.97 14.73
C VAL A 240 14.81 -16.51 14.85
N ALA A 241 15.71 -15.56 14.66
CA ALA A 241 15.34 -14.14 14.68
C ALA A 241 14.32 -13.78 13.61
N SER A 242 14.42 -14.37 12.41
CA SER A 242 13.43 -14.18 11.33
C SER A 242 12.06 -14.75 11.70
N ILE A 243 12.01 -15.94 12.30
CA ILE A 243 10.77 -16.58 12.73
C ILE A 243 10.09 -15.76 13.85
N VAL A 244 10.86 -15.33 14.86
CA VAL A 244 10.34 -14.52 15.97
C VAL A 244 9.81 -13.19 15.46
N THR A 245 10.59 -12.47 14.64
CA THR A 245 10.16 -11.20 14.06
C THR A 245 8.94 -11.39 13.15
N GLY A 246 8.90 -12.48 12.37
CA GLY A 246 7.74 -12.82 11.53
C GLY A 246 6.47 -13.06 12.35
N GLY A 247 6.58 -13.74 13.49
CA GLY A 247 5.48 -13.95 14.44
C GLY A 247 4.96 -12.63 15.02
N VAL A 248 5.86 -11.74 15.42
CA VAL A 248 5.50 -10.40 15.93
C VAL A 248 4.81 -9.59 14.84
N VAL A 249 5.38 -9.53 13.64
CA VAL A 249 4.81 -8.80 12.49
C VAL A 249 3.43 -9.33 12.14
N LEU A 250 3.26 -10.65 12.07
CA LEU A 250 1.95 -11.26 11.79
C LEU A 250 0.92 -10.91 12.88
N SER A 251 1.32 -10.94 14.15
CA SER A 251 0.43 -10.56 15.27
C SER A 251 0.00 -9.10 15.18
N LEU A 252 0.90 -8.18 14.79
CA LEU A 252 0.59 -6.77 14.61
C LEU A 252 -0.33 -6.55 13.41
N ILE A 253 -0.14 -7.28 12.31
CA ILE A 253 -1.03 -7.23 11.13
C ILE A 253 -2.43 -7.71 11.52
N VAL A 254 -2.55 -8.81 12.27
CA VAL A 254 -3.83 -9.28 12.78
C VAL A 254 -4.46 -8.26 13.73
N ALA A 255 -3.66 -7.58 14.56
CA ALA A 255 -4.13 -6.52 15.44
C ALA A 255 -4.74 -5.32 14.70
N THR A 256 -4.44 -5.11 13.40
CA THR A 256 -5.13 -4.07 12.61
C THR A 256 -6.63 -4.29 12.52
N PHE A 257 -7.09 -5.55 12.59
CA PHE A 257 -8.51 -5.86 12.63
C PHE A 257 -9.24 -5.38 13.89
N LEU A 258 -8.51 -5.08 14.97
CA LEU A 258 -9.10 -4.51 16.18
C LEU A 258 -9.71 -3.12 15.92
N MET A 259 -9.25 -2.39 14.88
CA MET A 259 -9.88 -1.12 14.52
C MET A 259 -11.33 -1.27 14.02
N SER A 260 -11.75 -2.48 13.64
CA SER A 260 -13.10 -2.78 13.19
C SER A 260 -14.10 -3.01 14.32
N TYR A 261 -13.64 -3.09 15.57
CA TYR A 261 -14.54 -3.24 16.71
C TYR A 261 -15.27 -1.93 17.00
N ALA A 262 -16.52 -2.07 17.49
CA ALA A 262 -17.39 -0.94 17.76
C ALA A 262 -16.80 0.03 18.80
N LEU A 263 -17.15 1.31 18.70
CA LEU A 263 -16.68 2.40 19.55
C LEU A 263 -16.76 2.09 21.05
N ARG A 264 -17.72 1.27 21.53
CA ARG A 264 -17.85 0.86 22.94
C ARG A 264 -16.63 0.11 23.46
N MET A 265 -16.04 -0.77 22.67
CA MET A 265 -14.85 -1.53 23.09
C MET A 265 -13.62 -0.63 23.12
N TRP A 266 -13.50 0.29 22.18
CA TRP A 266 -12.44 1.30 22.18
C TRP A 266 -12.51 2.22 23.40
N ARG A 267 -13.71 2.65 23.80
CA ARG A 267 -13.94 3.41 25.05
C ARG A 267 -13.47 2.64 26.27
N TRP A 268 -13.75 1.34 26.33
CA TRP A 268 -13.37 0.51 27.45
C TRP A 268 -11.84 0.28 27.51
N CYS A 269 -11.18 0.06 26.36
CA CYS A 269 -9.74 -0.20 26.30
C CYS A 269 -8.88 1.05 26.53
N PHE A 270 -9.35 2.23 26.10
CA PHE A 270 -8.53 3.43 26.11
C PHE A 270 -9.03 4.53 27.07
N HIS A 271 -10.00 4.26 27.92
CA HIS A 271 -10.58 5.21 28.91
C HIS A 271 -10.93 6.58 28.26
N ILE A 272 -11.39 6.58 27.02
CA ILE A 272 -11.79 7.80 26.35
C ILE A 272 -13.12 8.25 26.93
N ASP A 273 -13.07 9.30 27.76
CA ASP A 273 -14.25 9.85 28.39
C ASP A 273 -15.05 10.68 27.37
N VAL A 274 -16.32 10.31 27.17
CA VAL A 274 -17.19 10.91 26.14
C VAL A 274 -17.58 12.34 26.52
N GLY A 275 -17.43 12.71 27.79
CA GLY A 275 -17.71 14.06 28.28
C GLY A 275 -16.84 15.13 27.63
N GLU A 276 -15.58 14.84 27.32
CA GLU A 276 -14.69 15.76 26.62
C GLU A 276 -15.03 15.91 25.13
N ILE A 277 -15.55 14.83 24.50
CA ILE A 277 -15.88 14.83 23.07
C ILE A 277 -17.22 15.54 22.82
N THR A 278 -18.20 15.40 23.70
CA THR A 278 -19.47 16.15 23.62
C THR A 278 -19.29 17.62 23.91
N GLY A 279 -18.34 18.03 24.75
CA GLY A 279 -18.01 19.44 24.99
C GLY A 279 -17.47 20.16 23.75
N LEU A 280 -16.74 19.49 22.88
CA LEU A 280 -16.23 20.05 21.63
C LEU A 280 -17.30 20.12 20.51
N VAL A 281 -18.36 19.32 20.61
CA VAL A 281 -19.49 19.34 19.66
C VAL A 281 -20.57 20.33 20.10
N GLN A 282 -20.66 20.65 21.40
CA GLN A 282 -21.63 21.60 21.93
C GLN A 282 -21.31 23.09 21.65
N ASP A 283 -20.07 23.40 21.25
CA ASP A 283 -19.70 24.80 20.96
C ASP A 283 -20.07 25.25 19.53
N GLU A 284 -20.57 24.34 18.66
CA GLU A 284 -21.03 24.69 17.30
C GLU A 284 -22.55 24.51 17.03
N GLY A 285 -23.36 24.21 18.02
CA GLY A 285 -24.80 24.03 17.78
C GLY A 285 -25.68 24.32 19.00
N ALA A 286 -26.44 25.40 18.94
CA ALA A 286 -27.44 25.77 19.93
C ALA A 286 -28.29 24.56 20.38
N LEU A 287 -28.34 24.36 21.71
CA LEU A 287 -29.26 23.48 22.41
C LEU A 287 -30.69 23.72 21.94
N VAL A 288 -31.33 22.67 21.39
CA VAL A 288 -32.78 22.56 21.35
C VAL A 288 -33.16 21.73 22.58
N ASP A 289 -33.76 22.39 23.55
CA ASP A 289 -34.42 21.75 24.70
C ASP A 289 -35.46 20.73 24.21
N LEU A 290 -35.25 19.45 24.54
CA LEU A 290 -36.18 18.35 24.27
C LEU A 290 -36.94 18.01 25.57
N ASP A 291 -37.78 18.93 26.02
CA ASP A 291 -38.70 18.69 27.14
C ASP A 291 -40.15 19.07 26.79
N ASP A 292 -40.60 18.84 25.55
CA ASP A 292 -42.03 18.88 25.26
C ASP A 292 -42.39 17.72 24.30
N GLU A 293 -43.20 16.79 24.83
CA GLU A 293 -43.89 15.72 24.08
C GLU A 293 -44.95 16.33 23.13
N GLU A 294 -44.53 16.93 22.03
CA GLU A 294 -45.42 17.17 20.91
C GLU A 294 -45.04 16.30 19.72
N THR A 295 -46.01 15.64 19.14
CA THR A 295 -45.93 14.78 17.96
C THR A 295 -45.37 15.58 16.79
N VAL A 296 -44.05 15.55 16.64
CA VAL A 296 -43.36 16.21 15.51
C VAL A 296 -43.61 15.41 14.25
N ASP A 297 -44.23 16.07 13.27
CA ASP A 297 -44.42 15.50 11.93
C ASP A 297 -43.06 15.12 11.31
N THR A 298 -42.94 13.83 10.98
CA THR A 298 -41.73 13.25 10.40
C THR A 298 -41.27 13.95 9.10
N THR A 299 -42.17 14.63 8.41
CA THR A 299 -41.88 15.47 7.23
C THR A 299 -41.09 16.73 7.58
N GLU A 300 -41.40 17.36 8.69
CA GLU A 300 -40.70 18.59 9.16
C GLU A 300 -39.31 18.27 9.64
N LEU A 301 -39.07 17.09 10.28
CA LEU A 301 -37.77 16.59 10.65
C LEU A 301 -36.90 16.26 9.44
N LEU A 302 -37.48 15.72 8.38
CA LEU A 302 -36.79 15.44 7.13
C LEU A 302 -36.38 16.73 6.39
N ASP A 303 -37.24 17.75 6.41
CA ASP A 303 -36.94 19.05 5.79
C ASP A 303 -35.95 19.88 6.64
N ARG A 304 -36.02 19.82 7.97
CA ARG A 304 -34.98 20.38 8.86
C ARG A 304 -33.64 19.69 8.69
N ASN A 305 -33.59 18.37 8.57
CA ASN A 305 -32.36 17.64 8.28
C ASN A 305 -31.82 17.92 6.86
N ARG A 306 -32.69 18.16 5.88
CA ARG A 306 -32.29 18.67 4.57
C ARG A 306 -31.73 20.09 4.64
N ALA A 307 -32.36 20.98 5.40
CA ALA A 307 -31.89 22.34 5.59
C ALA A 307 -30.57 22.39 6.39
N ALA A 308 -30.42 21.59 7.47
CA ALA A 308 -29.18 21.46 8.22
C ALA A 308 -28.07 20.82 7.36
N SER A 309 -28.41 19.84 6.53
CA SER A 309 -27.47 19.26 5.56
C SER A 309 -27.08 20.25 4.45
N ALA A 310 -27.93 21.21 4.12
CA ALA A 310 -27.65 22.28 3.16
C ALA A 310 -26.78 23.41 3.77
N ILE A 311 -26.86 23.63 5.09
CA ILE A 311 -26.09 24.68 5.78
C ILE A 311 -24.66 24.24 6.10
N SER A 312 -24.38 22.95 6.25
CA SER A 312 -23.03 22.42 6.53
C SER A 312 -22.25 21.98 5.29
N VAL A 313 -22.80 22.14 4.10
CA VAL A 313 -22.01 22.05 2.87
C VAL A 313 -21.29 23.40 2.71
N GLU A 314 -20.06 23.52 3.26
CA GLU A 314 -19.11 24.44 2.68
C GLU A 314 -19.27 24.34 1.16
N PRO A 315 -19.54 25.46 0.44
CA PRO A 315 -19.62 25.38 -1.01
C PRO A 315 -18.33 24.71 -1.45
N LEU A 316 -18.48 23.55 -2.07
CA LEU A 316 -17.36 22.91 -2.77
C LEU A 316 -16.63 24.03 -3.49
N PRO A 317 -15.30 24.19 -3.29
CA PRO A 317 -14.56 25.22 -4.00
C PRO A 317 -15.01 25.12 -5.45
N PRO A 318 -15.30 26.25 -6.14
CA PRO A 318 -15.95 26.26 -7.42
C PRO A 318 -15.33 25.15 -8.25
N ASP A 319 -16.19 24.24 -8.75
CA ASP A 319 -15.77 23.09 -9.52
C ASP A 319 -14.83 23.63 -10.60
N HIS A 320 -13.52 23.54 -10.33
CA HIS A 320 -12.52 23.79 -11.34
C HIS A 320 -12.72 22.62 -12.31
N GLY A 321 -13.66 22.86 -13.24
CA GLY A 321 -14.37 21.92 -14.03
C GLY A 321 -13.50 20.72 -14.41
N SER A 322 -13.97 19.53 -14.16
CA SER A 322 -13.22 18.29 -14.41
C SER A 322 -12.59 18.37 -15.79
N MET A 323 -11.28 18.56 -15.84
CA MET A 323 -10.55 18.77 -17.09
C MET A 323 -10.74 17.53 -17.96
N LYS A 324 -11.27 17.69 -19.16
CA LYS A 324 -11.43 16.58 -20.10
C LYS A 324 -10.06 16.07 -20.52
N LEU A 325 -9.96 14.77 -20.83
CA LEU A 325 -8.69 14.16 -21.23
C LEU A 325 -7.97 14.94 -22.35
N GLY A 326 -8.72 15.42 -23.34
CA GLY A 326 -8.14 16.21 -24.43
C GLY A 326 -7.54 17.54 -23.97
N GLU A 327 -8.18 18.22 -23.02
CA GLU A 327 -7.69 19.48 -22.43
C GLU A 327 -6.44 19.22 -21.57
N ALA A 328 -6.45 18.11 -20.78
CA ALA A 328 -5.28 17.69 -20.02
C ALA A 328 -4.08 17.42 -20.93
N LEU A 329 -4.26 16.66 -22.00
CA LEU A 329 -3.21 16.34 -22.97
C LEU A 329 -2.69 17.57 -23.73
N ALA A 330 -3.50 18.63 -23.85
CA ALA A 330 -3.08 19.90 -24.44
C ALA A 330 -2.34 20.82 -23.45
N SER A 331 -2.39 20.50 -22.13
CA SER A 331 -1.78 21.34 -21.09
C SER A 331 -0.30 21.01 -20.90
N ALA A 332 0.57 22.03 -20.93
CA ALA A 332 1.99 21.87 -20.58
C ALA A 332 2.20 21.39 -19.14
N ASN A 333 1.37 21.84 -18.20
CA ASN A 333 1.43 21.43 -16.80
C ASN A 333 1.21 19.92 -16.62
N PHE A 334 0.31 19.33 -17.44
CA PHE A 334 0.11 17.88 -17.45
C PHE A 334 1.39 17.14 -17.84
N TRP A 335 2.08 17.56 -18.90
CA TRP A 335 3.29 16.88 -19.37
C TRP A 335 4.48 17.07 -18.42
N ILE A 336 4.60 18.24 -17.80
CA ILE A 336 5.60 18.46 -16.75
C ILE A 336 5.35 17.50 -15.59
N PHE A 337 4.12 17.47 -15.06
CA PHE A 337 3.77 16.56 -13.94
C PHE A 337 3.93 15.10 -14.34
N PHE A 338 3.48 14.71 -15.51
CA PHE A 338 3.64 13.35 -16.04
C PHE A 338 5.11 12.96 -16.12
N SER A 339 5.99 13.84 -16.63
CA SER A 339 7.42 13.59 -16.72
C SER A 339 8.06 13.44 -15.32
N MET A 340 7.68 14.29 -14.37
CA MET A 340 8.15 14.18 -12.97
C MET A 340 7.78 12.83 -12.36
N VAL A 341 6.53 12.42 -12.49
CA VAL A 341 6.05 11.13 -11.98
C VAL A 341 6.75 9.97 -12.70
N LEU A 342 6.89 10.03 -14.02
CA LEU A 342 7.55 8.99 -14.82
C LEU A 342 9.01 8.77 -14.36
N VAL A 343 9.78 9.84 -14.23
CA VAL A 343 11.18 9.77 -13.77
C VAL A 343 11.25 9.25 -12.34
N MET A 344 10.39 9.76 -11.47
CA MET A 344 10.40 9.38 -10.06
C MET A 344 10.02 7.90 -9.84
N MET A 345 8.94 7.44 -10.51
CA MET A 345 8.53 6.04 -10.45
C MET A 345 9.56 5.11 -11.08
N GLY A 346 10.11 5.48 -12.23
CA GLY A 346 11.16 4.72 -12.90
C GLY A 346 12.42 4.60 -12.04
N SER A 347 12.85 5.68 -11.39
CA SER A 347 14.01 5.69 -10.50
C SER A 347 13.82 4.78 -9.29
N GLY A 348 12.66 4.84 -8.64
CA GLY A 348 12.35 3.96 -7.50
C GLY A 348 12.29 2.47 -7.90
N LEU A 349 11.64 2.17 -9.02
CA LEU A 349 11.58 0.81 -9.57
C LEU A 349 12.96 0.28 -9.99
N LEU A 350 13.83 1.15 -10.50
CA LEU A 350 15.22 0.78 -10.81
C LEU A 350 15.96 0.29 -9.56
N ILE A 351 15.83 0.98 -8.43
CA ILE A 351 16.42 0.57 -7.16
C ILE A 351 15.85 -0.78 -6.71
N VAL A 352 14.53 -0.91 -6.67
CA VAL A 352 13.85 -2.13 -6.21
C VAL A 352 14.21 -3.34 -7.07
N SER A 353 14.16 -3.22 -8.39
CA SER A 353 14.39 -4.34 -9.31
C SER A 353 15.85 -4.79 -9.36
N ASN A 354 16.79 -3.88 -9.08
CA ASN A 354 18.22 -4.18 -9.11
C ASN A 354 18.86 -4.29 -7.71
N ALA A 355 18.06 -4.30 -6.65
CA ALA A 355 18.55 -4.29 -5.27
C ALA A 355 19.59 -5.40 -5.00
N ALA A 356 19.29 -6.63 -5.39
CA ALA A 356 20.21 -7.76 -5.21
C ALA A 356 21.56 -7.53 -5.92
N ARG A 357 21.52 -6.98 -7.12
CA ARG A 357 22.74 -6.73 -7.92
C ARG A 357 23.57 -5.58 -7.38
N MET A 358 22.91 -4.50 -7.00
CA MET A 358 23.60 -3.36 -6.40
C MET A 358 24.38 -3.80 -5.17
N MET A 359 23.78 -4.64 -4.32
CA MET A 359 24.43 -5.15 -3.13
C MET A 359 25.58 -6.11 -3.48
N LYS A 360 25.35 -7.07 -4.37
CA LYS A 360 26.39 -8.03 -4.78
C LYS A 360 27.55 -7.38 -5.53
N ALA A 361 27.31 -6.36 -6.35
CA ALA A 361 28.35 -5.60 -7.03
C ALA A 361 29.29 -4.88 -6.05
N LYS A 362 28.85 -4.63 -4.82
CA LYS A 362 29.66 -4.05 -3.74
C LYS A 362 30.28 -5.12 -2.83
N GLY A 363 30.14 -6.40 -3.15
CA GLY A 363 30.68 -7.52 -2.38
C GLY A 363 29.79 -8.04 -1.25
N GLY A 364 28.52 -7.60 -1.20
CA GLY A 364 27.55 -8.07 -0.22
C GLY A 364 27.12 -9.53 -0.45
N ASP A 365 26.81 -10.22 0.62
CA ASP A 365 26.29 -11.61 0.61
C ASP A 365 24.75 -11.65 0.44
N GLU A 366 24.14 -12.84 0.43
CA GLU A 366 22.68 -12.99 0.32
C GLU A 366 21.93 -12.32 1.48
N GLY A 367 22.57 -12.30 2.63
CA GLY A 367 22.04 -11.65 3.80
C GLY A 367 21.96 -10.14 3.65
N ASP A 368 23.00 -9.53 3.09
CA ASP A 368 23.02 -8.10 2.80
C ASP A 368 21.96 -7.72 1.77
N VAL A 369 21.68 -8.60 0.79
CA VAL A 369 20.59 -8.41 -0.16
C VAL A 369 19.23 -8.36 0.53
N VAL A 370 18.96 -9.31 1.44
CA VAL A 370 17.69 -9.33 2.20
C VAL A 370 17.57 -8.10 3.10
N ALA A 371 18.65 -7.69 3.76
CA ALA A 371 18.67 -6.48 4.58
C ALA A 371 18.38 -5.23 3.74
N PHE A 372 19.00 -5.13 2.56
CA PHE A 372 18.81 -4.01 1.64
C PHE A 372 17.37 -3.90 1.14
N VAL A 373 16.77 -5.02 0.69
CA VAL A 373 15.36 -5.06 0.27
C VAL A 373 14.42 -4.69 1.42
N SER A 374 14.67 -5.19 2.63
CA SER A 374 13.88 -4.84 3.81
C SER A 374 14.01 -3.35 4.14
N MET A 375 15.20 -2.78 4.05
CA MET A 375 15.44 -1.36 4.31
C MET A 375 14.73 -0.46 3.30
N ILE A 376 14.79 -0.80 2.01
CA ILE A 376 14.02 -0.10 0.97
C ILE A 376 12.52 -0.17 1.28
N SER A 377 12.01 -1.31 1.71
CA SER A 377 10.58 -1.49 2.04
C SER A 377 10.16 -0.64 3.23
N VAL A 378 10.94 -0.64 4.29
CA VAL A 378 10.68 0.17 5.49
C VAL A 378 10.67 1.65 5.15
N SER A 379 11.69 2.12 4.45
CA SER A 379 11.79 3.53 4.08
C SER A 379 10.70 3.96 3.09
N ASN A 380 10.29 3.08 2.18
CA ASN A 380 9.16 3.30 1.28
C ASN A 380 7.84 3.50 2.08
N CYS A 381 7.59 2.68 3.08
CA CYS A 381 6.46 2.86 3.99
C CYS A 381 6.54 4.20 4.73
N VAL A 382 7.67 4.50 5.36
CA VAL A 382 7.89 5.77 6.09
C VAL A 382 7.66 6.98 5.18
N GLY A 383 8.17 6.95 3.95
CA GLY A 383 7.95 8.02 2.96
C GLY A 383 6.48 8.24 2.64
N ARG A 384 5.70 7.18 2.46
CA ARG A 384 4.25 7.24 2.20
C ARG A 384 3.48 7.83 3.37
N ILE A 385 3.77 7.35 4.58
CA ILE A 385 3.15 7.86 5.81
C ILE A 385 3.48 9.34 5.97
N PHE A 386 4.76 9.70 5.85
CA PHE A 386 5.21 11.09 6.03
C PHE A 386 4.48 12.05 5.08
N VAL A 387 4.44 11.74 3.78
CA VAL A 387 3.77 12.61 2.81
C VAL A 387 2.26 12.59 2.98
N GLY A 388 1.64 11.44 3.26
CA GLY A 388 0.20 11.35 3.49
C GLY A 388 -0.26 12.20 4.67
N PHE A 389 0.53 12.26 5.76
CA PHE A 389 0.25 13.16 6.89
C PHE A 389 0.54 14.62 6.59
N THR A 390 1.67 14.87 5.93
CA THR A 390 2.11 16.25 5.64
C THR A 390 1.18 16.93 4.65
N ALA A 391 0.69 16.19 3.64
CA ALA A 391 -0.16 16.72 2.60
C ALA A 391 -1.55 17.18 3.10
N ASP A 392 -2.06 16.57 4.18
CA ASP A 392 -3.37 16.87 4.75
C ASP A 392 -3.28 17.75 6.03
N ASN A 393 -2.07 18.21 6.39
CA ASN A 393 -1.87 19.00 7.61
C ASN A 393 -2.15 20.48 7.36
N SER A 394 -3.09 21.05 8.12
CA SER A 394 -3.46 22.47 8.02
C SER A 394 -2.29 23.43 8.25
N TYR A 395 -1.33 23.07 9.13
CA TYR A 395 -0.13 23.88 9.37
C TYR A 395 0.76 23.93 8.12
N VAL A 396 0.91 22.82 7.41
CA VAL A 396 1.70 22.75 6.16
C VAL A 396 1.04 23.59 5.07
N HIS A 397 -0.30 23.57 5.00
CA HIS A 397 -1.05 24.46 4.11
C HIS A 397 -0.84 25.95 4.44
N SER A 398 -0.76 26.31 5.73
CA SER A 398 -0.49 27.69 6.15
C SER A 398 0.90 28.19 5.73
N LEU A 399 1.85 27.27 5.52
CA LEU A 399 3.20 27.55 5.00
C LEU A 399 3.26 27.62 3.46
N ASN A 400 2.12 27.54 2.76
CA ASN A 400 2.04 27.47 1.29
C ASN A 400 2.83 26.30 0.66
N ILE A 401 3.00 25.20 1.41
CA ILE A 401 3.64 24.01 0.90
C ILE A 401 2.57 23.13 0.25
N TYR A 402 2.55 23.11 -1.06
CA TYR A 402 1.58 22.34 -1.85
C TYR A 402 2.16 20.99 -2.24
N ARG A 403 1.30 20.02 -2.58
CA ARG A 403 1.68 18.66 -3.00
C ARG A 403 2.77 18.60 -4.08
N PRO A 404 2.80 19.47 -5.11
CA PRO A 404 3.91 19.49 -6.07
C PRO A 404 5.28 19.79 -5.45
N ALA A 405 5.33 20.64 -4.41
CA ALA A 405 6.59 20.92 -3.70
C ALA A 405 7.10 19.69 -2.92
N LEU A 406 6.20 18.90 -2.35
CA LEU A 406 6.56 17.64 -1.68
C LEU A 406 7.15 16.63 -2.70
N LEU A 407 6.56 16.53 -3.88
CA LEU A 407 7.09 15.70 -4.96
C LEU A 407 8.47 16.17 -5.42
N MET A 408 8.68 17.49 -5.57
CA MET A 408 9.99 18.06 -5.92
C MET A 408 11.05 17.71 -4.87
N ASN A 409 10.74 17.84 -3.58
CA ASN A 409 11.66 17.44 -2.51
C ASN A 409 11.99 15.94 -2.58
N ALA A 410 11.00 15.09 -2.83
CA ALA A 410 11.22 13.67 -3.02
C ALA A 410 12.15 13.38 -4.22
N MET A 411 12.03 14.12 -5.32
CA MET A 411 12.91 13.99 -6.48
C MET A 411 14.36 14.38 -6.16
N ILE A 412 14.58 15.44 -5.38
CA ILE A 412 15.92 15.84 -4.93
C ILE A 412 16.54 14.74 -4.08
N ILE A 413 15.79 14.19 -3.10
CA ILE A 413 16.25 13.09 -2.24
C ILE A 413 16.57 11.86 -3.09
N MET A 414 15.76 11.54 -4.09
CA MET A 414 16.01 10.45 -5.03
C MET A 414 17.30 10.65 -5.81
N GLY A 415 17.57 11.86 -6.29
CA GLY A 415 18.84 12.20 -6.97
C GLY A 415 20.04 11.97 -6.07
N ILE A 416 19.98 12.43 -4.82
CA ILE A 416 21.03 12.21 -3.81
C ILE A 416 21.22 10.71 -3.55
N ALA A 417 20.12 9.96 -3.42
CA ALA A 417 20.15 8.51 -3.24
C ALA A 417 20.92 7.81 -4.37
N HIS A 418 20.65 8.15 -5.62
CA HIS A 418 21.35 7.58 -6.76
C HIS A 418 22.85 7.92 -6.78
N LEU A 419 23.24 9.13 -6.39
CA LEU A 419 24.65 9.49 -6.26
C LEU A 419 25.35 8.64 -5.19
N ILE A 420 24.72 8.44 -4.03
CA ILE A 420 25.26 7.59 -2.96
C ILE A 420 25.36 6.13 -3.42
N LEU A 421 24.34 5.61 -4.11
CA LEU A 421 24.34 4.25 -4.65
C LEU A 421 25.45 4.04 -5.69
N ALA A 422 25.76 5.05 -6.49
CA ALA A 422 26.83 4.97 -7.49
C ALA A 422 28.24 4.85 -6.87
N VAL A 423 28.51 5.61 -5.81
CA VAL A 423 29.85 5.76 -5.23
C VAL A 423 30.03 4.95 -3.93
N GLY A 424 28.96 4.60 -3.24
CA GLY A 424 28.96 4.07 -1.89
C GLY A 424 29.62 2.69 -1.73
N SER A 425 30.11 2.45 -0.51
CA SER A 425 30.42 1.12 0.05
C SER A 425 29.12 0.31 0.29
N ILE A 426 29.20 -0.85 0.96
CA ILE A 426 28.00 -1.62 1.38
C ILE A 426 27.10 -0.74 2.25
N GLU A 427 27.68 -0.05 3.26
CA GLU A 427 26.93 0.85 4.14
C GLU A 427 26.35 2.05 3.37
N GLY A 428 27.12 2.61 2.44
CA GLY A 428 26.64 3.65 1.53
C GLY A 428 25.49 3.17 0.66
N THR A 429 25.54 1.93 0.20
CA THR A 429 24.44 1.32 -0.58
C THR A 429 23.19 1.16 0.28
N LEU A 430 23.30 0.74 1.54
CA LEU A 430 22.18 0.69 2.48
C LEU A 430 21.56 2.08 2.70
N LEU A 431 22.39 3.11 2.93
CA LEU A 431 21.91 4.48 3.09
C LEU A 431 21.23 5.02 1.82
N GLY A 432 21.83 4.79 0.65
CA GLY A 432 21.26 5.20 -0.63
C GLY A 432 19.92 4.50 -0.91
N GLY A 433 19.82 3.22 -0.56
CA GLY A 433 18.57 2.47 -0.64
C GLY A 433 17.50 2.97 0.32
N PHE A 434 17.88 3.35 1.54
CA PHE A 434 16.97 3.96 2.51
C PHE A 434 16.42 5.30 1.99
N LEU A 435 17.27 6.19 1.52
CA LEU A 435 16.85 7.48 0.96
C LEU A 435 16.02 7.30 -0.31
N GLY A 436 16.44 6.40 -1.21
CA GLY A 436 15.71 6.10 -2.44
C GLY A 436 14.34 5.47 -2.18
N GLY A 437 14.26 4.55 -1.22
CA GLY A 437 13.00 3.96 -0.79
C GLY A 437 12.05 4.99 -0.20
N ALA A 438 12.55 5.86 0.70
CA ALA A 438 11.75 6.95 1.30
C ALA A 438 11.23 7.93 0.22
N ALA A 439 12.10 8.34 -0.69
CA ALA A 439 11.72 9.22 -1.80
C ALA A 439 10.69 8.57 -2.72
N TYR A 440 10.87 7.29 -3.06
CA TYR A 440 9.92 6.52 -3.87
C TYR A 440 8.56 6.39 -3.17
N GLY A 441 8.57 6.15 -1.85
CA GLY A 441 7.34 6.15 -1.05
C GLY A 441 6.64 7.50 -1.04
N ALA A 442 7.40 8.57 -0.89
CA ALA A 442 6.90 9.96 -0.86
C ALA A 442 6.24 10.40 -2.18
N ALA A 443 6.56 9.76 -3.29
CA ALA A 443 5.99 10.07 -4.60
C ALA A 443 4.60 9.45 -4.84
N TRP A 444 4.18 8.53 -4.00
CA TRP A 444 2.87 7.88 -4.06
C TRP A 444 1.84 8.61 -3.21
#